data_99e92572ee6be38793b9c72fcebb9a37
#
_entry.id   99e92572ee6be38793b9c72fcebb9a37
#
_cell.length_a   1.000
_cell.length_b   1.000
_cell.length_c   1.000
_cell.angle_alpha   90.00
_cell.angle_beta   90.00
_cell.angle_gamma   90.00
#
_symmetry.space_group_name_H-M   'P 1'
#
loop_
_entity.id
_entity.type
_entity.pdbx_description
1 polymer ?
#
loop_
_entity_poly.entity_id
_entity_poly.type
_entity_poly.pdbx_seq_one_letter_code
_entity_poly.pdbx_strand_id
1 'polypeptide(L)'
;MKYLIALAAILFVGGFLDGNYAGDEFRHFNDWSKSEKLAFTSFVALQAMDIKQTAWGLEQKRENGTWMYREANPLYGSRPSIGKLVAMQALTALGVYLLVGDTPPESKFRRRFYMALIPVKIAVVTRNNHIGLTFSKVI
;
A
#
# COMPACT_ATOMS: atom_id res chain seq x y z
N MET A 1 -9.34 -11.90 1.03
CA MET A 1 -8.94 -10.60 0.49
C MET A 1 -9.87 -9.44 0.90
N LYS A 2 -11.21 -9.59 0.87
CA LYS A 2 -12.17 -8.56 1.36
C LYS A 2 -11.88 -8.13 2.81
N TYR A 3 -11.45 -9.06 3.66
CA TYR A 3 -11.13 -8.81 5.08
C TYR A 3 -9.82 -8.07 5.32
N LEU A 4 -8.85 -8.15 4.41
CA LEU A 4 -7.57 -7.45 4.52
C LEU A 4 -7.71 -5.94 4.25
N ILE A 5 -8.59 -5.58 3.30
CA ILE A 5 -8.94 -4.18 3.02
C ILE A 5 -9.74 -3.60 4.20
N ALA A 6 -10.66 -4.40 4.77
CA ALA A 6 -11.41 -4.01 5.96
C ALA A 6 -10.49 -3.82 7.18
N LEU A 7 -9.50 -4.70 7.38
CA LEU A 7 -8.53 -4.58 8.47
C LEU A 7 -7.66 -3.34 8.33
N ALA A 8 -7.19 -3.02 7.12
CA ALA A 8 -6.44 -1.79 6.85
C ALA A 8 -7.32 -0.55 7.07
N ALA A 9 -8.60 -0.58 6.67
CA ALA A 9 -9.55 0.50 6.90
C ALA A 9 -9.88 0.66 8.40
N ILE A 10 -10.03 -0.43 9.15
CA ILE A 10 -10.30 -0.41 10.60
C ILE A 10 -9.06 0.13 11.35
N LEU A 11 -7.86 -0.26 10.97
CA LEU A 11 -6.63 0.28 11.55
C LEU A 11 -6.44 1.76 11.22
N PHE A 12 -6.87 2.18 10.03
CA PHE A 12 -6.85 3.58 9.60
C PHE A 12 -7.88 4.43 10.38
N VAL A 13 -9.10 3.93 10.54
CA VAL A 13 -10.19 4.64 11.25
C VAL A 13 -9.98 4.57 12.77
N GLY A 14 -9.54 3.44 13.31
CA GLY A 14 -9.29 3.27 14.75
C GLY A 14 -8.19 4.17 15.29
N GLY A 15 -7.16 4.46 14.48
CA GLY A 15 -6.11 5.41 14.85
C GLY A 15 -6.57 6.87 14.87
N PHE A 16 -7.59 7.22 14.08
CA PHE A 16 -8.20 8.55 14.06
C PHE A 16 -9.15 8.81 15.25
N LEU A 17 -9.72 7.74 15.83
CA LEU A 17 -10.75 7.85 16.87
C LEU A 17 -10.19 7.91 18.29
N ASP A 18 -8.92 7.57 18.50
CA ASP A 18 -8.23 7.77 19.79
C ASP A 18 -7.84 9.26 20.03
N GLY A 19 -8.73 10.15 19.70
CA GLY A 19 -8.71 11.60 19.59
C GLY A 19 -8.15 12.43 20.75
N ASN A 20 -7.03 12.04 21.36
CA ASN A 20 -6.27 12.83 22.32
C ASN A 20 -4.89 13.26 21.80
N TYR A 21 -4.74 13.38 20.50
CA TYR A 21 -3.50 13.90 19.89
C TYR A 21 -3.64 15.42 19.67
N ALA A 22 -3.87 16.15 20.76
CA ALA A 22 -3.79 17.61 20.75
C ALA A 22 -2.32 17.99 20.84
N GLY A 23 -1.77 18.36 19.74
CA GLY A 23 -0.69 19.35 19.69
C GLY A 23 0.64 18.79 19.60
N ASP A 24 1.45 18.35 19.11
CA ASP A 24 2.84 18.58 18.80
C ASP A 24 3.02 18.79 17.29
N GLU A 25 3.99 19.59 16.91
CA GLU A 25 4.31 19.98 15.56
C GLU A 25 4.36 18.74 14.62
N PHE A 26 3.68 18.82 13.45
CA PHE A 26 3.72 17.77 12.43
C PHE A 26 5.17 17.41 12.08
N ARG A 27 5.52 16.14 12.20
CA ARG A 27 6.88 15.66 11.94
C ARG A 27 7.05 15.32 10.46
N HIS A 28 7.89 16.10 9.81
CA HIS A 28 8.31 15.84 8.43
C HIS A 28 9.21 14.61 8.32
N PHE A 29 9.33 14.06 7.11
CA PHE A 29 10.15 12.87 6.84
C PHE A 29 11.61 13.00 7.35
N ASN A 30 12.17 14.21 7.31
CA ASN A 30 13.54 14.46 7.81
C ASN A 30 13.69 14.22 9.31
N ASP A 31 12.61 14.39 10.08
CA ASP A 31 12.57 14.26 11.54
C ASP A 31 12.30 12.82 12.00
N TRP A 32 12.01 11.94 11.03
CA TRP A 32 11.75 10.54 11.34
C TRP A 32 13.02 9.78 11.68
N SER A 33 12.90 8.77 12.54
CA SER A 33 13.99 7.86 12.85
C SER A 33 14.42 7.05 11.61
N LYS A 34 15.64 6.50 11.64
CA LYS A 34 16.15 5.65 10.55
C LYS A 34 15.23 4.46 10.25
N SER A 35 14.66 3.84 11.29
CA SER A 35 13.74 2.70 11.14
C SER A 35 12.42 3.11 10.49
N GLU A 36 11.88 4.28 10.81
CA GLU A 36 10.66 4.80 10.20
C GLU A 36 10.88 5.17 8.74
N LYS A 37 12.00 5.84 8.44
CA LYS A 37 12.40 6.14 7.05
C LYS A 37 12.52 4.85 6.23
N LEU A 38 13.19 3.84 6.78
CA LEU A 38 13.34 2.54 6.11
C LEU A 38 11.97 1.87 5.89
N ALA A 39 11.11 1.85 6.91
CA ALA A 39 9.79 1.25 6.83
C ALA A 39 8.92 1.94 5.77
N PHE A 40 8.87 3.26 5.76
CA PHE A 40 8.12 4.03 4.77
C PHE A 40 8.66 3.84 3.35
N THR A 41 9.98 3.91 3.18
CA THR A 41 10.63 3.69 1.87
C THR A 41 10.36 2.28 1.36
N SER A 42 10.44 1.26 2.24
CA SER A 42 10.10 -0.12 1.88
C SER A 42 8.63 -0.25 1.47
N PHE A 43 7.73 0.41 2.19
CA PHE A 43 6.32 0.45 1.83
C PHE A 43 6.10 1.06 0.44
N VAL A 44 6.71 2.21 0.14
CA VAL A 44 6.62 2.87 -1.17
C VAL A 44 7.21 1.99 -2.28
N ALA A 45 8.33 1.32 -2.04
CA ALA A 45 8.92 0.38 -2.99
C ALA A 45 7.96 -0.79 -3.28
N LEU A 46 7.34 -1.40 -2.25
CA LEU A 46 6.35 -2.45 -2.42
C LEU A 46 5.09 -1.97 -3.17
N GLN A 47 4.69 -0.70 -3.00
CA GLN A 47 3.61 -0.09 -3.78
C GLN A 47 3.98 -0.01 -5.26
N ALA A 48 5.20 0.45 -5.58
CA ALA A 48 5.68 0.51 -6.96
C ALA A 48 5.75 -0.87 -7.61
N MET A 49 6.18 -1.89 -6.86
CA MET A 49 6.20 -3.28 -7.31
C MET A 49 4.79 -3.78 -7.63
N ASP A 50 3.83 -3.54 -6.76
CA ASP A 50 2.43 -3.92 -6.92
C ASP A 50 1.80 -3.25 -8.17
N ILE A 51 2.07 -1.96 -8.40
CA ILE A 51 1.65 -1.24 -9.61
C ILE A 51 2.19 -1.93 -10.87
N LYS A 52 3.49 -2.22 -10.91
CA LYS A 52 4.13 -2.85 -12.08
C LYS A 52 3.53 -4.23 -12.36
N GLN A 53 3.38 -5.06 -11.34
CA GLN A 53 2.76 -6.39 -11.47
C GLN A 53 1.32 -6.30 -11.96
N THR A 54 0.52 -5.41 -11.38
CA THR A 54 -0.88 -5.22 -11.77
C THR A 54 -0.99 -4.68 -13.19
N ALA A 55 -0.22 -3.65 -13.55
CA ALA A 55 -0.21 -3.08 -14.90
C ALA A 55 0.12 -4.14 -15.95
N TRP A 56 1.21 -4.90 -15.73
CA TRP A 56 1.58 -5.98 -16.63
C TRP A 56 0.48 -7.04 -16.74
N GLY A 57 -0.10 -7.48 -15.62
CA GLY A 57 -1.16 -8.49 -15.62
C GLY A 57 -2.41 -8.06 -16.38
N LEU A 58 -2.79 -6.79 -16.28
CA LEU A 58 -3.96 -6.26 -16.98
C LEU A 58 -3.79 -6.17 -18.50
N GLU A 59 -2.57 -6.24 -19.01
CA GLU A 59 -2.26 -6.27 -20.45
C GLU A 59 -2.29 -7.70 -21.04
N GLN A 60 -2.24 -8.74 -20.19
CA GLN A 60 -2.18 -10.12 -20.65
C GLN A 60 -3.53 -10.61 -21.18
N LYS A 61 -3.50 -11.25 -22.36
CA LYS A 61 -4.63 -11.91 -22.98
C LYS A 61 -4.33 -13.41 -23.18
N ARG A 62 -5.38 -14.22 -23.15
CA ARG A 62 -5.34 -15.62 -23.57
C ARG A 62 -5.34 -15.71 -25.09
N GLU A 63 -5.04 -16.88 -25.64
CA GLU A 63 -5.04 -17.15 -27.09
C GLU A 63 -6.41 -16.84 -27.74
N ASN A 64 -7.50 -17.03 -26.99
CA ASN A 64 -8.86 -16.70 -27.44
C ASN A 64 -9.21 -15.21 -27.36
N GLY A 65 -8.26 -14.32 -27.07
CA GLY A 65 -8.42 -12.88 -26.96
C GLY A 65 -9.06 -12.39 -25.64
N THR A 66 -9.50 -13.30 -24.76
CA THR A 66 -10.02 -12.91 -23.45
C THR A 66 -8.90 -12.48 -22.49
N TRP A 67 -9.22 -11.58 -21.60
CA TRP A 67 -8.26 -11.08 -20.62
C TRP A 67 -7.89 -12.16 -19.60
N MET A 68 -6.59 -12.30 -19.32
CA MET A 68 -6.09 -13.32 -18.40
C MET A 68 -6.29 -12.92 -16.94
N TYR A 69 -6.10 -11.66 -16.62
CA TYR A 69 -6.16 -11.12 -15.25
C TYR A 69 -7.16 -9.99 -15.13
N ARG A 70 -7.62 -9.80 -13.90
CA ARG A 70 -8.55 -8.75 -13.49
C ARG A 70 -8.11 -8.22 -12.14
N GLU A 71 -8.20 -6.90 -11.95
CA GLU A 71 -7.94 -6.29 -10.66
C GLU A 71 -8.93 -6.81 -9.61
N ALA A 72 -8.40 -7.21 -8.46
CA ALA A 72 -9.19 -7.78 -7.38
C ALA A 72 -9.66 -6.75 -6.36
N ASN A 73 -9.04 -5.56 -6.33
CA ASN A 73 -9.43 -4.49 -5.44
C ASN A 73 -10.62 -3.71 -6.05
N PRO A 74 -11.81 -3.76 -5.42
CA PRO A 74 -13.01 -3.12 -5.95
C PRO A 74 -12.89 -1.60 -6.10
N LEU A 75 -12.01 -0.95 -5.32
CA LEU A 75 -11.78 0.49 -5.39
C LEU A 75 -11.14 0.91 -6.72
N TYR A 76 -10.38 0.02 -7.33
CA TYR A 76 -9.73 0.29 -8.61
C TYR A 76 -10.64 0.00 -9.81
N GLY A 77 -11.66 -0.85 -9.61
CA GLY A 77 -12.45 -1.42 -10.69
C GLY A 77 -11.72 -2.61 -11.35
N SER A 78 -12.40 -3.31 -12.24
CA SER A 78 -11.88 -4.55 -12.82
C SER A 78 -10.69 -4.36 -13.76
N ARG A 79 -10.57 -3.17 -14.36
CA ARG A 79 -9.51 -2.81 -15.32
C ARG A 79 -9.14 -1.33 -15.18
N PRO A 80 -8.40 -0.97 -14.13
CA PRO A 80 -7.97 0.39 -13.93
C PRO A 80 -6.92 0.80 -14.98
N SER A 81 -6.92 2.07 -15.36
CA SER A 81 -5.77 2.62 -16.11
C SER A 81 -4.53 2.70 -15.21
N ILE A 82 -3.35 2.69 -15.82
CA ILE A 82 -2.08 2.84 -15.09
C ILE A 82 -2.10 4.15 -14.27
N GLY A 83 -2.61 5.24 -14.85
CA GLY A 83 -2.74 6.52 -14.13
C GLY A 83 -3.60 6.41 -12.88
N LYS A 84 -4.72 5.66 -12.94
CA LYS A 84 -5.56 5.40 -11.76
C LYS A 84 -4.82 4.56 -10.70
N LEU A 85 -4.08 3.53 -11.10
CA LEU A 85 -3.27 2.73 -10.18
C LEU A 85 -2.23 3.59 -9.46
N VAL A 86 -1.47 4.39 -10.21
CA VAL A 86 -0.45 5.30 -9.66
C VAL A 86 -1.08 6.31 -8.72
N ALA A 87 -2.17 6.98 -9.12
CA ALA A 87 -2.85 7.97 -8.30
C ALA A 87 -3.35 7.39 -6.98
N MET A 88 -4.00 6.23 -7.01
CA MET A 88 -4.52 5.58 -5.80
C MET A 88 -3.40 5.12 -4.87
N GLN A 89 -2.29 4.61 -5.41
CA GLN A 89 -1.14 4.21 -4.60
C GLN A 89 -0.40 5.43 -4.02
N ALA A 90 -0.30 6.53 -4.78
CA ALA A 90 0.25 7.79 -4.28
C ALA A 90 -0.60 8.38 -3.14
N LEU A 91 -1.93 8.38 -3.29
CA LEU A 91 -2.85 8.80 -2.22
C LEU A 91 -2.70 7.92 -0.97
N THR A 92 -2.53 6.61 -1.14
CA THR A 92 -2.28 5.70 -0.02
C THR A 92 -0.96 6.01 0.67
N ALA A 93 0.12 6.26 -0.09
CA ALA A 93 1.42 6.64 0.46
C ALA A 93 1.35 7.99 1.19
N LEU A 94 0.65 8.97 0.62
CA LEU A 94 0.41 10.25 1.27
C LEU A 94 -0.37 10.09 2.58
N GLY A 95 -1.43 9.28 2.57
CA GLY A 95 -2.20 8.99 3.78
C GLY A 95 -1.35 8.36 4.89
N VAL A 96 -0.47 7.41 4.54
CA VAL A 96 0.50 6.82 5.49
C VAL A 96 1.48 7.88 6.00
N TYR A 97 1.99 8.74 5.12
CA TYR A 97 2.90 9.83 5.49
C TYR A 97 2.26 10.79 6.49
N LEU A 98 1.04 11.25 6.19
CA LEU A 98 0.30 12.17 7.06
C LEU A 98 0.00 11.53 8.42
N LEU A 99 -0.49 10.28 8.44
CA LEU A 99 -0.79 9.54 9.66
C LEU A 99 0.46 9.36 10.54
N VAL A 100 1.59 9.01 9.94
CA VAL A 100 2.85 8.84 10.68
C VAL A 100 3.41 10.17 11.15
N GLY A 101 3.32 11.23 10.33
CA GLY A 101 3.77 12.57 10.69
C GLY A 101 2.99 13.18 11.84
N ASP A 102 1.68 12.90 11.90
CA ASP A 102 0.78 13.41 12.95
C ASP A 102 0.81 12.57 14.25
N THR A 103 1.39 11.38 14.20
CA THR A 103 1.42 10.47 15.37
C THR A 103 2.71 10.66 16.18
N PRO A 104 2.64 10.81 17.54
CA PRO A 104 3.82 10.93 18.39
C PRO A 104 4.84 9.79 18.21
N PRO A 105 6.16 10.05 18.33
CA PRO A 105 7.20 9.06 18.08
C PRO A 105 7.15 7.86 19.02
N GLU A 106 6.77 8.06 20.27
CA GLU A 106 6.63 7.05 21.32
C GLU A 106 5.35 6.21 21.17
N SER A 107 4.49 6.56 20.25
CA SER A 107 3.21 5.88 20.07
C SER A 107 3.39 4.40 19.69
N LYS A 108 2.83 3.52 20.52
CA LYS A 108 2.76 2.10 20.23
C LYS A 108 1.97 1.82 18.93
N PHE A 109 1.05 2.72 18.56
CA PHE A 109 0.28 2.66 17.33
C PHE A 109 1.20 2.72 16.11
N ARG A 110 2.14 3.68 16.03
CA ARG A 110 3.08 3.81 14.89
C ARG A 110 3.82 2.52 14.63
N ARG A 111 4.40 1.92 15.69
CA ARG A 111 5.14 0.67 15.57
C ARG A 111 4.24 -0.46 15.08
N ARG A 112 3.04 -0.62 15.67
CA ARG A 112 2.08 -1.65 15.28
C ARG A 112 1.59 -1.46 13.85
N PHE A 113 1.37 -0.21 13.45
CA PHE A 113 0.94 0.14 12.11
C PHE A 113 1.94 -0.34 11.04
N TYR A 114 3.24 -0.04 11.21
CA TYR A 114 4.25 -0.53 10.28
C TYR A 114 4.44 -2.05 10.34
N MET A 115 4.35 -2.64 11.53
CA MET A 115 4.40 -4.10 11.70
C MET A 115 3.25 -4.83 10.99
N ALA A 116 2.11 -4.18 10.80
CA ALA A 116 0.98 -4.72 10.06
C ALA A 116 1.05 -4.40 8.55
N LEU A 117 1.38 -3.16 8.21
CA LEU A 117 1.33 -2.65 6.84
C LEU A 117 2.34 -3.34 5.91
N ILE A 118 3.58 -3.50 6.36
CA ILE A 118 4.66 -4.08 5.54
C ILE A 118 4.41 -5.56 5.22
N PRO A 119 4.12 -6.46 6.18
CA PRO A 119 3.77 -7.84 5.88
C PRO A 119 2.57 -8.00 4.95
N VAL A 120 1.54 -7.15 5.10
CA VAL A 120 0.39 -7.14 4.20
C VAL A 120 0.82 -6.84 2.77
N LYS A 121 1.66 -5.82 2.56
CA LYS A 121 2.17 -5.48 1.23
C LYS A 121 3.10 -6.56 0.66
N ILE A 122 3.95 -7.14 1.47
CA ILE A 122 4.78 -8.28 1.07
C ILE A 122 3.89 -9.44 0.61
N ALA A 123 2.84 -9.77 1.38
CA ALA A 123 1.91 -10.83 1.02
C ALA A 123 1.20 -10.57 -0.32
N VAL A 124 0.81 -9.33 -0.60
CA VAL A 124 0.21 -8.93 -1.89
C VAL A 124 1.20 -9.14 -3.03
N VAL A 125 2.42 -8.60 -2.92
CA VAL A 125 3.46 -8.71 -3.95
C VAL A 125 3.85 -10.18 -4.18
N THR A 126 4.01 -10.95 -3.11
CA THR A 126 4.33 -12.39 -3.18
C THR A 126 3.20 -13.17 -3.86
N ARG A 127 1.95 -12.89 -3.51
CA ARG A 127 0.80 -13.51 -4.15
C ARG A 127 0.74 -13.18 -5.64
N ASN A 128 0.94 -11.92 -6.00
CA ASN A 128 0.99 -11.49 -7.39
C ASN A 128 2.06 -12.29 -8.16
N ASN A 129 3.24 -12.43 -7.58
CA ASN A 129 4.31 -13.25 -8.16
C ASN A 129 3.91 -14.72 -8.31
N HIS A 130 3.23 -15.29 -7.30
CA HIS A 130 2.79 -16.69 -7.31
C HIS A 130 1.75 -17.00 -8.40
N ILE A 131 0.87 -16.05 -8.70
CA ILE A 131 -0.12 -16.18 -9.79
C ILE A 131 0.45 -15.81 -11.17
N GLY A 132 1.76 -15.64 -11.31
CA GLY A 132 2.45 -15.41 -12.57
C GLY A 132 2.67 -13.94 -12.94
N LEU A 133 2.33 -12.99 -12.08
CA LEU A 133 2.64 -11.57 -12.24
C LEU A 133 4.09 -11.32 -11.79
N THR A 134 5.06 -11.86 -12.50
CA THR A 134 6.48 -11.85 -12.09
C THR A 134 7.23 -10.64 -12.64
N PHE A 135 8.28 -10.20 -11.92
CA PHE A 135 9.16 -9.10 -12.35
C PHE A 135 9.98 -9.44 -13.59
N SER A 136 10.34 -10.72 -13.77
CA SER A 136 11.21 -11.18 -14.87
C SER A 136 10.60 -10.99 -16.26
N LYS A 137 9.30 -10.68 -16.34
CA LYS A 137 8.60 -10.40 -17.58
C LYS A 137 8.31 -8.93 -17.83
N VAL A 138 8.82 -8.04 -16.97
CA VAL A 138 8.53 -6.60 -16.96
C VAL A 138 9.77 -5.76 -17.34
N ILE A 139 10.88 -6.44 -17.68
CA ILE A 139 12.11 -5.79 -18.15
C ILE A 139 12.23 -5.99 -19.66
#